data_459abd659169b5b0bca8b1c15bdfa58b
#
_entry.id   459abd659169b5b0bca8b1c15bdfa58b
#
_cell.length_a   1.000
_cell.length_b   1.000
_cell.length_c   1.000
_cell.angle_alpha   90.00
_cell.angle_beta   90.00
_cell.angle_gamma   90.00
#
_symmetry.space_group_name_H-M   'P 1'
#
loop_
_entity.id
_entity.type
_entity.pdbx_description
1 polymer ?
#
loop_
_entity_poly.entity_id
_entity_poly.type
_entity_poly.pdbx_seq_one_letter_code
_entity_poly.pdbx_strand_id
1 'polypeptide(L)'
;MSISVNEIRKDFPLLENRKVIYLDTAATSQKPTCVLEAEREFYEKYNANPLRGLYELGEAATEKYEEARETVRGFINAKEAAEIIFVRNATEGLNLVAYSFGSLVLKPGDEILVSIMEHHSNLLPWQQAAARTGAVVKYLECTEDGKYTEEAFKEALSDRTKIVAMTQVSNVLGCKNNIKRFAQLAHEAGAYFVADGAQSVPHMAVDVQDLDVDFLAFSGHKIYAPMGIGVLYAKRELLEQMPPFLCGGEMIDSVSRTGAVWAEVPHKFEAGTVNGAGAYALAEAIRYVQKIGFDFIEEREAKLTKLLMDGMKEIPAVHILGSQKAEDHHGIVTFKLEGVHPHDVASVLDADHIAVRAGHHCAQPLLQHLKVLSTTRVSLGVYNTEEEIQAFLTSLAGIRRQMGYGE
;
A
#
# COMPACT_ATOMS: atom_id res chain seq x y z
N MET A 1 -9.71 -2.61 28.64
CA MET A 1 -8.40 -3.22 29.01
C MET A 1 -7.44 -2.84 27.91
N SER A 2 -6.27 -2.30 28.25
CA SER A 2 -5.25 -2.02 27.22
C SER A 2 -4.69 -3.35 26.71
N ILE A 3 -4.82 -3.60 25.42
CA ILE A 3 -4.23 -4.77 24.75
C ILE A 3 -2.71 -4.65 24.88
N SER A 4 -2.02 -5.69 25.36
CA SER A 4 -0.55 -5.67 25.43
C SER A 4 0.06 -6.16 24.13
N VAL A 5 1.22 -5.60 23.73
CA VAL A 5 1.92 -6.03 22.52
C VAL A 5 2.32 -7.52 22.56
N ASN A 6 2.62 -8.04 23.77
CA ASN A 6 2.94 -9.44 23.96
C ASN A 6 1.74 -10.38 23.73
N GLU A 7 0.51 -9.89 23.93
CA GLU A 7 -0.71 -10.63 23.59
C GLU A 7 -0.95 -10.58 22.09
N ILE A 8 -0.84 -9.40 21.47
CA ILE A 8 -0.94 -9.24 20.00
C ILE A 8 0.06 -10.14 19.28
N ARG A 9 1.32 -10.20 19.75
CA ARG A 9 2.37 -10.98 19.11
C ARG A 9 2.04 -12.47 19.02
N LYS A 10 1.35 -13.04 20.02
CA LYS A 10 0.92 -14.44 20.03
C LYS A 10 -0.10 -14.78 18.94
N ASP A 11 -0.79 -13.77 18.43
CA ASP A 11 -1.71 -13.96 17.31
C ASP A 11 -0.98 -14.30 15.99
N PHE A 12 0.35 -14.05 15.91
CA PHE A 12 1.15 -14.22 14.70
C PHE A 12 2.01 -15.50 14.76
N PRO A 13 1.52 -16.63 14.25
CA PRO A 13 2.17 -17.94 14.43
C PRO A 13 3.57 -18.03 13.80
N LEU A 14 3.87 -17.26 12.75
CA LEU A 14 5.22 -17.23 12.19
C LEU A 14 6.24 -16.74 13.22
N LEU A 15 5.90 -15.70 13.99
CA LEU A 15 6.79 -15.11 14.99
C LEU A 15 6.99 -16.02 16.22
N GLU A 16 6.03 -16.92 16.49
CA GLU A 16 6.17 -17.95 17.52
C GLU A 16 6.99 -19.15 17.00
N ASN A 17 6.82 -19.51 15.72
CA ASN A 17 7.45 -20.69 15.10
C ASN A 17 8.89 -20.45 14.61
N ARG A 18 9.30 -19.18 14.49
CA ARG A 18 10.62 -18.79 13.97
C ARG A 18 11.30 -17.81 14.93
N LYS A 19 12.59 -18.04 15.16
CA LYS A 19 13.42 -17.04 15.83
C LYS A 19 13.79 -15.95 14.82
N VAL A 20 12.96 -14.93 14.69
CA VAL A 20 13.19 -13.80 13.77
C VAL A 20 12.68 -12.50 14.37
N ILE A 21 13.48 -11.46 14.26
CA ILE A 21 13.07 -10.08 14.45
C ILE A 21 12.66 -9.55 13.07
N TYR A 22 11.34 -9.43 12.83
CA TYR A 22 10.84 -9.11 11.51
C TYR A 22 10.59 -7.60 11.37
N LEU A 23 11.46 -6.92 10.64
CA LEU A 23 11.47 -5.48 10.40
C LEU A 23 11.30 -5.13 8.92
N ASP A 24 10.57 -5.94 8.15
CA ASP A 24 10.26 -5.71 6.73
C ASP A 24 8.74 -5.69 6.44
N THR A 25 7.94 -5.15 7.39
CA THR A 25 6.47 -5.10 7.29
C THR A 25 5.98 -4.31 6.08
N ALA A 26 6.66 -3.24 5.68
CA ALA A 26 6.30 -2.47 4.48
C ALA A 26 6.41 -3.27 3.16
N ALA A 27 7.11 -4.41 3.17
CA ALA A 27 7.11 -5.35 2.04
C ALA A 27 5.89 -6.28 2.08
N THR A 28 5.64 -6.90 3.23
CA THR A 28 4.44 -7.70 3.55
C THR A 28 4.32 -7.84 5.06
N SER A 29 3.15 -7.68 5.63
CA SER A 29 2.91 -7.93 7.06
C SER A 29 2.83 -9.43 7.35
N GLN A 30 3.07 -9.86 8.59
CA GLN A 30 2.76 -11.21 9.04
C GLN A 30 1.23 -11.41 9.16
N LYS A 31 0.76 -12.65 9.19
CA LYS A 31 -0.67 -12.98 9.19
C LYS A 31 -1.07 -13.48 10.56
N PRO A 32 -2.11 -12.88 11.21
CA PRO A 32 -2.62 -13.41 12.46
C PRO A 32 -3.42 -14.70 12.23
N THR A 33 -3.50 -15.53 13.25
CA THR A 33 -4.18 -16.84 13.23
C THR A 33 -5.62 -16.73 12.73
N CYS A 34 -6.38 -15.72 13.16
CA CYS A 34 -7.77 -15.53 12.73
C CYS A 34 -7.91 -15.36 11.20
N VAL A 35 -6.95 -14.70 10.57
CA VAL A 35 -6.94 -14.53 9.10
C VAL A 35 -6.60 -15.83 8.38
N LEU A 36 -5.63 -16.61 8.89
CA LEU A 36 -5.28 -17.91 8.35
C LEU A 36 -6.45 -18.90 8.49
N GLU A 37 -7.13 -18.87 9.63
CA GLU A 37 -8.33 -19.68 9.90
C GLU A 37 -9.49 -19.26 9.00
N ALA A 38 -9.71 -17.98 8.77
CA ALA A 38 -10.76 -17.49 7.87
C ALA A 38 -10.55 -17.97 6.42
N GLU A 39 -9.32 -17.89 5.90
CA GLU A 39 -9.03 -18.42 4.56
C GLU A 39 -9.27 -19.93 4.47
N ARG A 40 -8.83 -20.69 5.48
CA ARG A 40 -9.09 -22.11 5.61
C ARG A 40 -10.58 -22.42 5.70
N GLU A 41 -11.32 -21.67 6.56
CA GLU A 41 -12.75 -21.83 6.76
C GLU A 41 -13.54 -21.66 5.46
N PHE A 42 -13.16 -20.69 4.62
CA PHE A 42 -13.82 -20.47 3.34
C PHE A 42 -13.75 -21.75 2.48
N TYR A 43 -12.56 -22.36 2.35
CA TYR A 43 -12.41 -23.59 1.58
C TYR A 43 -13.10 -24.81 2.20
N GLU A 44 -13.17 -24.88 3.51
CA GLU A 44 -13.80 -26.01 4.21
C GLU A 44 -15.33 -25.93 4.23
N LYS A 45 -15.92 -24.70 4.21
CA LYS A 45 -17.36 -24.51 4.43
C LYS A 45 -18.10 -23.82 3.26
N TYR A 46 -17.43 -22.99 2.46
CA TYR A 46 -18.06 -22.12 1.48
C TYR A 46 -17.49 -22.27 0.06
N ASN A 47 -16.65 -23.27 -0.20
CA ASN A 47 -15.94 -23.44 -1.46
C ASN A 47 -16.87 -23.71 -2.64
N ALA A 48 -17.37 -22.65 -3.24
CA ALA A 48 -18.10 -22.64 -4.50
C ALA A 48 -17.72 -21.40 -5.31
N ASN A 49 -18.03 -21.39 -6.62
CA ASN A 49 -17.86 -20.19 -7.44
C ASN A 49 -18.89 -19.13 -7.03
N PRO A 50 -18.47 -17.98 -6.48
CA PRO A 50 -19.40 -16.91 -6.17
C PRO A 50 -20.12 -16.35 -7.41
N LEU A 51 -21.21 -15.61 -7.22
CA LEU A 51 -21.96 -14.80 -8.17
C LEU A 51 -22.95 -15.56 -9.09
N ARG A 52 -22.69 -16.81 -9.51
CA ARG A 52 -23.57 -17.51 -10.46
C ARG A 52 -24.15 -18.86 -10.01
N GLY A 53 -23.83 -19.31 -8.81
CA GLY A 53 -24.35 -20.55 -8.27
C GLY A 53 -25.81 -20.38 -7.82
N LEU A 54 -26.75 -21.11 -8.45
CA LEU A 54 -28.15 -21.15 -8.04
C LEU A 54 -28.43 -22.31 -7.05
N TYR A 55 -27.47 -22.63 -6.20
CA TYR A 55 -27.54 -23.66 -5.19
C TYR A 55 -26.98 -23.11 -3.87
N GLU A 56 -27.41 -23.65 -2.76
CA GLU A 56 -27.13 -23.16 -1.39
C GLU A 56 -25.67 -22.78 -1.16
N LEU A 57 -24.74 -23.65 -1.55
CA LEU A 57 -23.32 -23.38 -1.35
C LEU A 57 -22.79 -22.22 -2.24
N GLY A 58 -23.32 -22.08 -3.47
CA GLY A 58 -22.98 -20.95 -4.36
C GLY A 58 -23.52 -19.63 -3.84
N GLU A 59 -24.73 -19.63 -3.30
CA GLU A 59 -25.33 -18.47 -2.65
C GLU A 59 -24.54 -18.08 -1.39
N ALA A 60 -24.16 -19.04 -0.55
CA ALA A 60 -23.35 -18.81 0.64
C ALA A 60 -21.96 -18.22 0.29
N ALA A 61 -21.29 -18.74 -0.75
CA ALA A 61 -20.02 -18.19 -1.21
C ALA A 61 -20.16 -16.74 -1.71
N THR A 62 -21.24 -16.45 -2.43
CA THR A 62 -21.57 -15.09 -2.91
C THR A 62 -21.83 -14.15 -1.74
N GLU A 63 -22.63 -14.57 -0.77
CA GLU A 63 -22.91 -13.80 0.45
C GLU A 63 -21.61 -13.43 1.18
N LYS A 64 -20.71 -14.38 1.39
CA LYS A 64 -19.41 -14.14 2.05
C LYS A 64 -18.52 -13.17 1.26
N TYR A 65 -18.55 -13.23 -0.05
CA TYR A 65 -17.81 -12.32 -0.92
C TYR A 65 -18.34 -10.88 -0.84
N GLU A 66 -19.67 -10.70 -0.89
CA GLU A 66 -20.30 -9.38 -0.79
C GLU A 66 -20.27 -8.81 0.63
N GLU A 67 -20.38 -9.63 1.69
CA GLU A 67 -20.14 -9.21 3.08
C GLU A 67 -18.70 -8.69 3.27
N ALA A 68 -17.72 -9.30 2.59
CA ALA A 68 -16.34 -8.81 2.60
C ALA A 68 -16.22 -7.44 1.93
N ARG A 69 -16.93 -7.23 0.81
CA ARG A 69 -16.99 -5.93 0.11
C ARG A 69 -17.58 -4.85 1.01
N GLU A 70 -18.68 -5.14 1.69
CA GLU A 70 -19.28 -4.21 2.63
C GLU A 70 -18.38 -3.91 3.83
N THR A 71 -17.63 -4.89 4.31
CA THR A 71 -16.60 -4.68 5.36
C THR A 71 -15.52 -3.69 4.90
N VAL A 72 -15.02 -3.84 3.67
CA VAL A 72 -14.07 -2.90 3.07
C VAL A 72 -14.68 -1.51 2.90
N ARG A 73 -15.92 -1.43 2.38
CA ARG A 73 -16.65 -0.16 2.24
C ARG A 73 -16.70 0.61 3.56
N GLY A 74 -17.12 -0.07 4.63
CA GLY A 74 -17.21 0.54 5.97
C GLY A 74 -15.84 0.93 6.53
N PHE A 75 -14.80 0.16 6.22
CA PHE A 75 -13.46 0.37 6.74
C PHE A 75 -12.78 1.64 6.20
N ILE A 76 -12.94 1.94 4.92
CA ILE A 76 -12.40 3.16 4.29
C ILE A 76 -13.44 4.27 4.14
N ASN A 77 -14.64 4.11 4.74
CA ASN A 77 -15.77 5.02 4.64
C ASN A 77 -16.18 5.36 3.20
N ALA A 78 -16.16 4.37 2.28
CA ALA A 78 -16.73 4.55 0.95
C ALA A 78 -18.26 4.70 1.05
N LYS A 79 -18.85 5.44 0.11
CA LYS A 79 -20.29 5.76 0.13
C LYS A 79 -21.16 4.51 -0.09
N GLU A 80 -20.76 3.66 -0.99
CA GLU A 80 -21.49 2.44 -1.33
C GLU A 80 -20.56 1.30 -1.74
N ALA A 81 -21.03 0.04 -1.59
CA ALA A 81 -20.24 -1.14 -1.91
C ALA A 81 -19.83 -1.21 -3.39
N ALA A 82 -20.62 -0.61 -4.28
CA ALA A 82 -20.33 -0.54 -5.71
C ALA A 82 -19.04 0.25 -6.05
N GLU A 83 -18.52 1.03 -5.11
CA GLU A 83 -17.24 1.76 -5.22
C GLU A 83 -16.01 0.90 -4.90
N ILE A 84 -16.21 -0.35 -4.45
CA ILE A 84 -15.15 -1.27 -4.04
C ILE A 84 -14.96 -2.35 -5.09
N ILE A 85 -13.78 -2.44 -5.66
CA ILE A 85 -13.39 -3.48 -6.61
C ILE A 85 -12.31 -4.34 -5.96
N PHE A 86 -12.50 -5.65 -5.92
CA PHE A 86 -11.46 -6.58 -5.52
C PHE A 86 -10.46 -6.80 -6.67
N VAL A 87 -9.21 -6.63 -6.36
CA VAL A 87 -8.07 -6.82 -7.27
C VAL A 87 -7.02 -7.71 -6.61
N ARG A 88 -6.00 -8.15 -7.33
CA ARG A 88 -4.94 -8.98 -6.73
C ARG A 88 -4.06 -8.21 -5.74
N ASN A 89 -3.88 -6.92 -5.92
CA ASN A 89 -3.08 -6.01 -5.10
C ASN A 89 -3.21 -4.56 -5.61
N ALA A 90 -2.61 -3.60 -4.90
CA ALA A 90 -2.58 -2.19 -5.34
C ALA A 90 -2.00 -2.02 -6.75
N THR A 91 -1.00 -2.81 -7.15
CA THR A 91 -0.42 -2.75 -8.49
C THR A 91 -1.47 -2.99 -9.57
N GLU A 92 -2.31 -4.02 -9.43
CA GLU A 92 -3.40 -4.27 -10.38
C GLU A 92 -4.43 -3.15 -10.37
N GLY A 93 -4.83 -2.65 -9.20
CA GLY A 93 -5.78 -1.54 -9.10
C GLY A 93 -5.28 -0.27 -9.81
N LEU A 94 -4.02 0.11 -9.59
CA LEU A 94 -3.40 1.27 -10.24
C LEU A 94 -3.23 1.07 -11.75
N ASN A 95 -2.91 -0.15 -12.21
CA ASN A 95 -2.90 -0.48 -13.64
C ASN A 95 -4.29 -0.41 -14.26
N LEU A 96 -5.33 -0.89 -13.56
CA LEU A 96 -6.72 -0.79 -14.00
C LEU A 96 -7.11 0.68 -14.23
N VAL A 97 -6.83 1.56 -13.25
CA VAL A 97 -7.10 3.00 -13.39
C VAL A 97 -6.34 3.58 -14.58
N ALA A 98 -5.03 3.34 -14.67
CA ALA A 98 -4.20 3.91 -15.74
C ALA A 98 -4.58 3.36 -17.14
N TYR A 99 -5.04 2.12 -17.23
CA TYR A 99 -5.48 1.52 -18.48
C TYR A 99 -6.90 1.97 -18.87
N SER A 100 -7.87 1.78 -18.00
CA SER A 100 -9.28 2.04 -18.29
C SER A 100 -9.59 3.53 -18.23
N PHE A 101 -9.36 4.17 -17.09
CA PHE A 101 -9.68 5.59 -16.90
C PHE A 101 -8.71 6.49 -17.69
N GLY A 102 -7.40 6.19 -17.65
CA GLY A 102 -6.43 6.95 -18.44
C GLY A 102 -6.73 6.97 -19.93
N SER A 103 -7.19 5.83 -20.50
CA SER A 103 -7.59 5.77 -21.92
C SER A 103 -8.87 6.56 -22.22
N LEU A 104 -9.72 6.80 -21.22
CA LEU A 104 -10.95 7.56 -21.37
C LEU A 104 -10.71 9.07 -21.38
N VAL A 105 -9.81 9.56 -20.50
CA VAL A 105 -9.67 11.00 -20.23
C VAL A 105 -8.44 11.64 -20.89
N LEU A 106 -7.37 10.87 -21.16
CA LEU A 106 -6.12 11.40 -21.67
C LEU A 106 -6.12 11.53 -23.21
N LYS A 107 -5.59 12.65 -23.67
CA LYS A 107 -5.37 12.99 -25.10
C LYS A 107 -3.91 13.38 -25.33
N PRO A 108 -3.45 13.39 -26.59
CA PRO A 108 -2.10 13.87 -26.90
C PRO A 108 -1.84 15.27 -26.36
N GLY A 109 -0.74 15.42 -25.59
CA GLY A 109 -0.33 16.67 -24.97
C GLY A 109 -0.94 16.94 -23.59
N ASP A 110 -1.90 16.13 -23.10
CA ASP A 110 -2.35 16.17 -21.72
C ASP A 110 -1.22 15.76 -20.76
N GLU A 111 -1.31 16.17 -19.50
CA GLU A 111 -0.29 15.95 -18.51
C GLU A 111 -0.79 15.03 -17.38
N ILE A 112 0.08 14.11 -16.95
CA ILE A 112 -0.09 13.28 -15.77
C ILE A 112 0.97 13.73 -14.77
N LEU A 113 0.57 14.33 -13.65
CA LEU A 113 1.48 14.76 -12.59
C LEU A 113 1.65 13.61 -11.60
N VAL A 114 2.88 13.11 -11.49
CA VAL A 114 3.22 11.98 -10.59
C VAL A 114 4.22 12.47 -9.56
N SER A 115 4.03 12.12 -8.28
CA SER A 115 5.02 12.46 -7.27
C SER A 115 6.31 11.66 -7.46
N ILE A 116 7.47 12.23 -7.14
CA ILE A 116 8.76 11.52 -7.26
C ILE A 116 8.88 10.39 -6.23
N MET A 117 8.04 10.38 -5.19
CA MET A 117 8.04 9.36 -4.14
C MET A 117 7.32 8.07 -4.50
N GLU A 118 6.73 7.97 -5.70
CA GLU A 118 5.87 6.86 -6.03
C GLU A 118 6.62 5.53 -6.07
N HIS A 119 5.96 4.52 -5.50
CA HIS A 119 6.32 3.14 -5.81
C HIS A 119 6.17 2.89 -7.31
N HIS A 120 6.97 2.01 -7.90
CA HIS A 120 6.89 1.67 -9.32
C HIS A 120 5.47 1.30 -9.78
N SER A 121 4.64 0.77 -8.89
CA SER A 121 3.23 0.44 -9.17
C SER A 121 2.35 1.66 -9.45
N ASN A 122 2.70 2.85 -8.93
CA ASN A 122 2.00 4.10 -9.20
C ASN A 122 2.80 5.04 -10.10
N LEU A 123 3.81 4.53 -10.78
CA LEU A 123 4.62 5.26 -11.76
C LEU A 123 4.53 4.62 -13.14
N LEU A 124 4.89 3.33 -13.24
CA LEU A 124 5.01 2.64 -14.54
C LEU A 124 3.67 2.57 -15.31
N PRO A 125 2.51 2.36 -14.66
CA PRO A 125 1.23 2.40 -15.38
C PRO A 125 0.96 3.74 -16.05
N TRP A 126 1.37 4.86 -15.43
CA TRP A 126 1.20 6.20 -15.99
C TRP A 126 2.14 6.46 -17.16
N GLN A 127 3.38 5.96 -17.12
CA GLN A 127 4.27 6.00 -18.27
C GLN A 127 3.69 5.20 -19.44
N GLN A 128 3.08 4.04 -19.18
CA GLN A 128 2.40 3.25 -20.22
C GLN A 128 1.13 3.93 -20.74
N ALA A 129 0.34 4.57 -19.88
CA ALA A 129 -0.82 5.36 -20.28
C ALA A 129 -0.40 6.52 -21.18
N ALA A 130 0.64 7.26 -20.81
CA ALA A 130 1.20 8.36 -21.60
C ALA A 130 1.67 7.88 -22.99
N ALA A 131 2.40 6.76 -23.02
CA ALA A 131 2.86 6.18 -24.31
C ALA A 131 1.70 5.77 -25.24
N ARG A 132 0.58 5.28 -24.68
CA ARG A 132 -0.61 4.90 -25.48
C ARG A 132 -1.42 6.08 -25.96
N THR A 133 -1.53 7.14 -25.15
CA THR A 133 -2.44 8.27 -25.41
C THR A 133 -1.75 9.50 -26.02
N GLY A 134 -0.42 9.55 -26.00
CA GLY A 134 0.36 10.74 -26.38
C GLY A 134 0.40 11.81 -25.28
N ALA A 135 -0.05 11.49 -24.08
CA ALA A 135 0.09 12.35 -22.89
C ALA A 135 1.55 12.39 -22.39
N VAL A 136 1.85 13.28 -21.46
CA VAL A 136 3.18 13.50 -20.91
C VAL A 136 3.17 13.27 -19.41
N VAL A 137 4.11 12.48 -18.87
CA VAL A 137 4.31 12.35 -17.44
C VAL A 137 5.21 13.47 -16.94
N LYS A 138 4.73 14.23 -15.96
CA LYS A 138 5.50 15.23 -15.22
C LYS A 138 5.75 14.73 -13.81
N TYR A 139 6.87 15.12 -13.23
CA TYR A 139 7.22 14.75 -11.87
C TYR A 139 7.13 15.94 -10.93
N LEU A 140 6.47 15.74 -9.79
CA LEU A 140 6.54 16.63 -8.66
C LEU A 140 7.70 16.21 -7.76
N GLU A 141 8.73 17.01 -7.67
CA GLU A 141 9.89 16.75 -6.83
C GLU A 141 9.61 17.13 -5.37
N CYS A 142 10.16 16.36 -4.43
CA CYS A 142 10.09 16.66 -3.00
C CYS A 142 11.36 17.33 -2.51
N THR A 143 11.31 17.94 -1.33
CA THR A 143 12.49 18.39 -0.60
C THR A 143 13.33 17.21 -0.09
N GLU A 144 14.56 17.43 0.36
CA GLU A 144 15.44 16.38 0.91
C GLU A 144 14.83 15.68 2.13
N ASP A 145 14.03 16.40 2.93
CA ASP A 145 13.29 15.85 4.08
C ASP A 145 11.95 15.21 3.69
N GLY A 146 11.67 15.07 2.39
CA GLY A 146 10.52 14.34 1.87
C GLY A 146 9.19 15.10 1.97
N LYS A 147 9.19 16.39 1.76
CA LYS A 147 7.97 17.23 1.84
C LYS A 147 7.63 17.86 0.50
N TYR A 148 6.34 18.07 0.28
CA TYR A 148 5.79 18.87 -0.82
C TYR A 148 5.15 20.13 -0.25
N THR A 149 5.40 21.28 -0.89
CA THR A 149 4.69 22.53 -0.57
C THR A 149 3.50 22.72 -1.50
N GLU A 150 2.50 23.47 -1.05
CA GLU A 150 1.35 23.81 -1.91
C GLU A 150 1.77 24.66 -3.11
N GLU A 151 2.77 25.52 -2.93
CA GLU A 151 3.32 26.39 -3.98
C GLU A 151 3.93 25.52 -5.10
N ALA A 152 4.83 24.61 -4.76
CA ALA A 152 5.45 23.69 -5.73
C ALA A 152 4.40 22.81 -6.44
N PHE A 153 3.37 22.36 -5.71
CA PHE A 153 2.28 21.59 -6.30
C PHE A 153 1.47 22.43 -7.30
N LYS A 154 1.08 23.66 -6.92
CA LYS A 154 0.35 24.58 -7.81
C LYS A 154 1.16 24.97 -9.06
N GLU A 155 2.46 25.18 -8.92
CA GLU A 155 3.36 25.47 -10.05
C GLU A 155 3.52 24.27 -11.00
N ALA A 156 3.41 23.05 -10.48
CA ALA A 156 3.46 21.84 -11.29
C ALA A 156 2.18 21.57 -12.09
N LEU A 157 1.02 22.09 -11.61
CA LEU A 157 -0.27 21.99 -12.32
C LEU A 157 -0.34 22.94 -13.52
N SER A 158 -1.08 22.53 -14.54
CA SER A 158 -1.44 23.35 -15.69
C SER A 158 -2.88 23.02 -16.14
N ASP A 159 -3.42 23.76 -17.09
CA ASP A 159 -4.71 23.51 -17.75
C ASP A 159 -4.74 22.16 -18.51
N ARG A 160 -3.57 21.61 -18.83
CA ARG A 160 -3.39 20.30 -19.46
C ARG A 160 -3.29 19.15 -18.45
N THR A 161 -3.10 19.44 -17.16
CA THR A 161 -3.05 18.37 -16.14
C THR A 161 -4.42 17.72 -16.01
N LYS A 162 -4.50 16.42 -16.27
CA LYS A 162 -5.75 15.64 -16.20
C LYS A 162 -5.75 14.65 -15.04
N ILE A 163 -4.60 14.16 -14.65
CA ILE A 163 -4.45 13.16 -13.59
C ILE A 163 -3.29 13.59 -12.68
N VAL A 164 -3.51 13.48 -11.38
CA VAL A 164 -2.48 13.57 -10.34
C VAL A 164 -2.40 12.20 -9.67
N ALA A 165 -1.22 11.60 -9.59
CA ALA A 165 -0.98 10.34 -8.91
C ALA A 165 0.01 10.54 -7.75
N MET A 166 -0.43 10.23 -6.50
CA MET A 166 0.38 10.49 -5.32
C MET A 166 0.16 9.43 -4.22
N THR A 167 1.25 8.93 -3.64
CA THR A 167 1.18 8.06 -2.47
C THR A 167 0.81 8.86 -1.21
N GLN A 168 0.00 8.26 -0.35
CA GLN A 168 -0.37 8.89 0.93
C GLN A 168 0.78 8.77 1.95
N VAL A 169 1.47 7.62 1.99
CA VAL A 169 2.67 7.41 2.82
C VAL A 169 3.77 6.79 1.96
N SER A 170 4.94 7.40 1.96
CA SER A 170 6.08 6.91 1.20
C SER A 170 6.60 5.58 1.75
N ASN A 171 6.73 4.58 0.90
CA ASN A 171 7.30 3.28 1.25
C ASN A 171 8.82 3.31 1.47
N VAL A 172 9.46 4.45 1.24
CA VAL A 172 10.91 4.69 1.45
C VAL A 172 11.12 5.62 2.61
N LEU A 173 10.55 6.83 2.56
CA LEU A 173 10.81 7.87 3.57
C LEU A 173 9.89 7.78 4.79
N GLY A 174 8.80 6.99 4.72
CA GLY A 174 7.81 6.89 5.79
C GLY A 174 6.98 8.17 6.01
N CYS A 175 7.24 9.23 5.26
CA CYS A 175 6.52 10.50 5.40
C CYS A 175 5.10 10.41 4.83
N LYS A 176 4.18 11.12 5.49
CA LYS A 176 2.77 11.26 5.09
C LYS A 176 2.57 12.50 4.25
N ASN A 177 1.95 12.35 3.10
CA ASN A 177 1.53 13.45 2.23
C ASN A 177 0.11 13.90 2.58
N ASN A 178 -0.14 15.21 2.54
CA ASN A 178 -1.48 15.78 2.75
C ASN A 178 -2.32 15.64 1.48
N ILE A 179 -2.67 14.38 1.13
CA ILE A 179 -3.40 14.09 -0.11
C ILE A 179 -4.78 14.74 -0.16
N LYS A 180 -5.43 14.99 0.99
CA LYS A 180 -6.70 15.73 1.05
C LYS A 180 -6.54 17.13 0.42
N ARG A 181 -5.49 17.84 0.85
CA ARG A 181 -5.24 19.19 0.31
C ARG A 181 -4.80 19.15 -1.15
N PHE A 182 -3.98 18.18 -1.52
CA PHE A 182 -3.53 18.03 -2.91
C PHE A 182 -4.65 17.56 -3.85
N ALA A 183 -5.57 16.72 -3.39
CA ALA A 183 -6.76 16.33 -4.15
C ALA A 183 -7.65 17.57 -4.40
N GLN A 184 -7.90 18.37 -3.37
CA GLN A 184 -8.64 19.64 -3.54
C GLN A 184 -7.98 20.55 -4.59
N LEU A 185 -6.67 20.76 -4.52
CA LEU A 185 -5.94 21.60 -5.49
C LEU A 185 -5.97 21.01 -6.92
N ALA A 186 -5.91 19.69 -7.04
CA ALA A 186 -6.04 19.01 -8.33
C ALA A 186 -7.43 19.21 -8.92
N HIS A 187 -8.49 19.05 -8.12
CA HIS A 187 -9.87 19.30 -8.55
C HIS A 187 -10.11 20.77 -8.94
N GLU A 188 -9.55 21.73 -8.19
CA GLU A 188 -9.61 23.16 -8.54
C GLU A 188 -8.97 23.43 -9.92
N ALA A 189 -7.98 22.64 -10.32
CA ALA A 189 -7.34 22.68 -11.64
C ALA A 189 -8.03 21.82 -12.71
N GLY A 190 -9.11 21.12 -12.36
CA GLY A 190 -9.85 20.22 -13.26
C GLY A 190 -9.18 18.88 -13.52
N ALA A 191 -8.29 18.43 -12.62
CA ALA A 191 -7.60 17.16 -12.67
C ALA A 191 -8.19 16.14 -11.68
N TYR A 192 -8.15 14.85 -12.02
CA TYR A 192 -8.52 13.75 -11.15
C TYR A 192 -7.35 13.34 -10.24
N PHE A 193 -7.66 12.85 -9.04
CA PHE A 193 -6.67 12.46 -8.06
C PHE A 193 -6.68 10.95 -7.77
N VAL A 194 -5.53 10.30 -7.98
CA VAL A 194 -5.29 8.87 -7.74
C VAL A 194 -4.35 8.71 -6.55
N ALA A 195 -4.84 8.12 -5.47
CA ALA A 195 -4.08 7.89 -4.26
C ALA A 195 -3.55 6.44 -4.21
N ASP A 196 -2.25 6.29 -3.92
CA ASP A 196 -1.69 5.01 -3.48
C ASP A 196 -1.77 4.92 -1.95
N GLY A 197 -2.68 4.09 -1.46
CA GLY A 197 -2.93 3.82 -0.05
C GLY A 197 -2.17 2.61 0.51
N ALA A 198 -1.23 2.03 -0.25
CA ALA A 198 -0.59 0.76 0.12
C ALA A 198 0.17 0.81 1.44
N GLN A 199 0.70 1.97 1.84
CA GLN A 199 1.40 2.17 3.11
C GLN A 199 0.62 3.02 4.11
N SER A 200 -0.54 3.56 3.78
CA SER A 200 -1.38 4.31 4.72
C SER A 200 -2.46 3.45 5.33
N VAL A 201 -3.20 2.70 4.51
CA VAL A 201 -4.34 1.87 4.94
C VAL A 201 -3.99 0.86 6.04
N PRO A 202 -2.78 0.24 6.09
CA PRO A 202 -2.39 -0.64 7.18
C PRO A 202 -2.10 0.07 8.50
N HIS A 203 -1.77 1.37 8.48
CA HIS A 203 -1.14 2.07 9.61
C HIS A 203 -2.00 3.18 10.20
N MET A 204 -3.02 3.68 9.48
CA MET A 204 -3.89 4.76 9.92
C MET A 204 -5.29 4.65 9.35
N ALA A 205 -6.25 5.32 10.00
CA ALA A 205 -7.60 5.44 9.47
C ALA A 205 -7.60 6.22 8.15
N VAL A 206 -8.27 5.66 7.16
CA VAL A 206 -8.45 6.28 5.84
C VAL A 206 -9.94 6.48 5.59
N ASP A 207 -10.33 7.72 5.32
CA ASP A 207 -11.70 8.12 4.98
C ASP A 207 -11.71 8.71 3.57
N VAL A 208 -12.16 7.93 2.59
CA VAL A 208 -12.10 8.33 1.18
C VAL A 208 -13.04 9.48 0.86
N GLN A 209 -14.14 9.65 1.63
CA GLN A 209 -15.05 10.77 1.47
C GLN A 209 -14.44 12.06 2.01
N ASP A 210 -13.75 12.00 3.17
CA ASP A 210 -13.05 13.16 3.73
C ASP A 210 -11.83 13.56 2.90
N LEU A 211 -11.11 12.58 2.35
CA LEU A 211 -9.96 12.81 1.46
C LEU A 211 -10.37 13.36 0.09
N ASP A 212 -11.61 13.09 -0.33
CA ASP A 212 -12.18 13.42 -1.64
C ASP A 212 -11.32 12.95 -2.82
N VAL A 213 -10.64 11.81 -2.67
CA VAL A 213 -9.89 11.21 -3.76
C VAL A 213 -10.82 10.53 -4.76
N ASP A 214 -10.47 10.54 -6.05
CA ASP A 214 -11.25 9.89 -7.09
C ASP A 214 -10.99 8.38 -7.14
N PHE A 215 -9.76 7.97 -6.82
CA PHE A 215 -9.31 6.59 -6.76
C PHE A 215 -8.38 6.39 -5.58
N LEU A 216 -8.46 5.21 -4.94
CA LEU A 216 -7.50 4.77 -3.94
C LEU A 216 -7.26 3.27 -4.08
N ALA A 217 -5.98 2.85 -4.12
CA ALA A 217 -5.63 1.44 -4.19
C ALA A 217 -4.78 1.00 -3.00
N PHE A 218 -5.05 -0.21 -2.47
CA PHE A 218 -4.21 -0.83 -1.44
C PHE A 218 -4.14 -2.35 -1.58
N SER A 219 -3.15 -2.95 -0.92
CA SER A 219 -2.88 -4.39 -0.97
C SER A 219 -3.22 -5.06 0.35
N GLY A 220 -3.96 -6.16 0.31
CA GLY A 220 -4.33 -6.94 1.49
C GLY A 220 -3.12 -7.49 2.25
N HIS A 221 -2.07 -7.94 1.54
CA HIS A 221 -0.89 -8.52 2.17
C HIS A 221 -0.08 -7.55 3.06
N LYS A 222 -0.37 -6.26 3.05
CA LYS A 222 0.22 -5.26 3.94
C LYS A 222 -0.64 -4.95 5.16
N ILE A 223 -1.94 -5.20 5.06
CA ILE A 223 -2.91 -5.07 6.17
C ILE A 223 -3.27 -6.44 6.76
N TYR A 224 -2.28 -7.29 6.99
CA TYR A 224 -2.40 -8.60 7.64
C TYR A 224 -3.21 -9.65 6.86
N ALA A 225 -3.80 -9.35 5.69
CA ALA A 225 -4.56 -10.25 4.85
C ALA A 225 -3.65 -11.14 3.97
N PRO A 226 -4.18 -12.20 3.32
CA PRO A 226 -3.42 -13.05 2.41
C PRO A 226 -2.82 -12.28 1.23
N MET A 227 -1.83 -12.88 0.57
CA MET A 227 -1.36 -12.44 -0.74
C MET A 227 -2.43 -12.72 -1.80
N GLY A 228 -2.42 -11.93 -2.89
CA GLY A 228 -3.34 -12.17 -4.01
C GLY A 228 -4.74 -11.57 -3.83
N ILE A 229 -4.92 -10.70 -2.83
CA ILE A 229 -6.12 -9.86 -2.64
C ILE A 229 -5.71 -8.43 -2.34
N GLY A 230 -6.44 -7.48 -2.88
CA GLY A 230 -6.31 -6.06 -2.67
C GLY A 230 -7.59 -5.34 -3.08
N VAL A 231 -7.59 -4.05 -2.99
CA VAL A 231 -8.77 -3.22 -3.24
C VAL A 231 -8.40 -2.04 -4.12
N LEU A 232 -9.28 -1.74 -5.05
CA LEU A 232 -9.41 -0.45 -5.70
C LEU A 232 -10.75 0.17 -5.27
N TYR A 233 -10.69 1.32 -4.64
CA TYR A 233 -11.81 2.25 -4.47
C TYR A 233 -11.83 3.22 -5.64
N ALA A 234 -13.02 3.52 -6.13
CA ALA A 234 -13.24 4.64 -7.05
C ALA A 234 -14.65 5.20 -6.88
N LYS A 235 -14.82 6.51 -7.11
CA LYS A 235 -16.14 7.15 -7.16
C LYS A 235 -17.01 6.45 -8.21
N ARG A 236 -18.25 6.11 -7.84
CA ARG A 236 -19.16 5.30 -8.69
C ARG A 236 -19.34 5.89 -10.08
N GLU A 237 -19.55 7.21 -10.17
CA GLU A 237 -19.75 7.90 -11.45
C GLU A 237 -18.58 7.76 -12.42
N LEU A 238 -17.36 7.55 -11.92
CA LEU A 238 -16.18 7.28 -12.74
C LEU A 238 -16.15 5.82 -13.19
N LEU A 239 -16.46 4.89 -12.28
CA LEU A 239 -16.55 3.47 -12.60
C LEU A 239 -17.58 3.18 -13.68
N GLU A 240 -18.73 3.85 -13.65
CA GLU A 240 -19.80 3.66 -14.65
C GLU A 240 -19.31 4.01 -16.07
N GLN A 241 -18.47 5.04 -16.21
CA GLN A 241 -17.91 5.50 -17.47
C GLN A 241 -16.73 4.64 -17.97
N MET A 242 -15.97 4.03 -17.04
CA MET A 242 -14.74 3.31 -17.39
C MET A 242 -15.04 2.02 -18.15
N PRO A 243 -14.29 1.73 -19.24
CA PRO A 243 -14.32 0.41 -19.86
C PRO A 243 -13.70 -0.64 -18.90
N PRO A 244 -14.07 -1.94 -19.04
CA PRO A 244 -13.45 -2.99 -18.26
C PRO A 244 -11.95 -3.10 -18.54
N PHE A 245 -11.18 -3.59 -17.55
CA PHE A 245 -9.74 -3.84 -17.68
C PHE A 245 -9.45 -5.23 -18.22
N LEU A 246 -10.05 -6.24 -17.58
CA LEU A 246 -10.01 -7.63 -18.01
C LEU A 246 -11.37 -8.04 -18.56
N CYS A 247 -11.38 -8.87 -19.60
CA CYS A 247 -12.60 -9.38 -20.19
C CYS A 247 -12.65 -10.90 -20.06
N GLY A 248 -13.80 -11.43 -19.65
CA GLY A 248 -13.99 -12.88 -19.44
C GLY A 248 -15.36 -13.21 -18.94
N GLY A 249 -15.49 -14.31 -18.23
CA GLY A 249 -16.71 -14.68 -17.50
C GLY A 249 -16.96 -13.74 -16.32
N GLU A 250 -18.14 -13.81 -15.75
CA GLU A 250 -18.65 -13.06 -14.58
C GLU A 250 -18.89 -11.55 -14.82
N MET A 251 -18.04 -10.87 -15.57
CA MET A 251 -18.03 -9.41 -15.73
C MET A 251 -18.99 -8.90 -16.82
N ILE A 252 -19.86 -9.73 -17.33
CA ILE A 252 -20.81 -9.45 -18.41
C ILE A 252 -22.25 -9.77 -17.99
N ASP A 253 -23.20 -9.03 -18.53
CA ASP A 253 -24.62 -9.40 -18.50
C ASP A 253 -24.94 -10.35 -19.65
N SER A 254 -24.58 -9.97 -20.88
CA SER A 254 -24.79 -10.79 -22.07
C SER A 254 -23.68 -10.64 -23.10
N VAL A 255 -23.47 -11.68 -23.92
CA VAL A 255 -22.47 -11.71 -25.00
C VAL A 255 -23.11 -12.18 -26.29
N SER A 256 -22.84 -11.46 -27.38
CA SER A 256 -23.22 -11.85 -28.76
C SER A 256 -21.95 -12.12 -29.58
N ARG A 257 -22.14 -12.48 -30.88
CA ARG A 257 -21.01 -12.64 -31.80
C ARG A 257 -20.25 -11.34 -32.11
N THR A 258 -20.88 -10.19 -31.87
CA THR A 258 -20.35 -8.88 -32.28
C THR A 258 -20.12 -7.91 -31.12
N GLY A 259 -20.44 -8.28 -29.90
CA GLY A 259 -20.27 -7.41 -28.73
C GLY A 259 -20.80 -8.03 -27.45
N ALA A 260 -20.62 -7.32 -26.35
CA ALA A 260 -21.06 -7.70 -25.02
C ALA A 260 -21.75 -6.52 -24.32
N VAL A 261 -22.67 -6.83 -23.42
CA VAL A 261 -23.18 -5.92 -22.40
C VAL A 261 -22.45 -6.24 -21.11
N TRP A 262 -21.84 -5.23 -20.51
CA TRP A 262 -21.06 -5.38 -19.28
C TRP A 262 -22.01 -5.51 -18.08
N ALA A 263 -21.57 -6.22 -17.07
CA ALA A 263 -22.24 -6.24 -15.77
C ALA A 263 -22.23 -4.84 -15.14
N GLU A 264 -23.09 -4.62 -14.15
CA GLU A 264 -23.06 -3.41 -13.34
C GLU A 264 -21.75 -3.32 -12.52
N VAL A 265 -21.42 -2.11 -12.10
CA VAL A 265 -20.30 -1.89 -11.16
C VAL A 265 -20.64 -2.51 -9.79
N PRO A 266 -19.69 -3.12 -9.11
CA PRO A 266 -18.26 -3.24 -9.42
C PRO A 266 -17.91 -4.45 -10.31
N HIS A 267 -18.86 -5.36 -10.57
CA HIS A 267 -18.64 -6.68 -11.16
C HIS A 267 -18.04 -6.63 -12.58
N LYS A 268 -18.28 -5.56 -13.36
CA LYS A 268 -17.65 -5.41 -14.68
C LYS A 268 -16.12 -5.32 -14.63
N PHE A 269 -15.52 -5.12 -13.46
CA PHE A 269 -14.07 -5.07 -13.26
C PHE A 269 -13.48 -6.36 -12.64
N GLU A 270 -14.34 -7.33 -12.29
CA GLU A 270 -13.97 -8.57 -11.60
C GLU A 270 -14.16 -9.78 -12.52
N ALA A 271 -13.31 -9.87 -13.54
CA ALA A 271 -13.40 -10.90 -14.57
C ALA A 271 -12.85 -12.26 -14.10
N GLY A 272 -13.56 -13.32 -14.44
CA GLY A 272 -13.20 -14.70 -14.12
C GLY A 272 -13.63 -15.11 -12.70
N THR A 273 -13.30 -16.33 -12.29
CA THR A 273 -13.59 -16.77 -10.91
C THR A 273 -12.82 -15.91 -9.91
N VAL A 274 -13.57 -15.24 -9.06
CA VAL A 274 -13.04 -14.26 -8.09
C VAL A 274 -12.33 -14.95 -6.91
N ASN A 275 -11.44 -14.24 -6.25
CA ASN A 275 -10.73 -14.72 -5.05
C ASN A 275 -11.63 -14.62 -3.80
N GLY A 276 -12.65 -15.47 -3.68
CA GLY A 276 -13.60 -15.46 -2.57
C GLY A 276 -12.93 -15.69 -1.20
N ALA A 277 -12.02 -16.67 -1.12
CA ALA A 277 -11.29 -16.96 0.12
C ALA A 277 -10.42 -15.78 0.56
N GLY A 278 -9.71 -15.14 -0.39
CA GLY A 278 -8.90 -13.96 -0.12
C GLY A 278 -9.73 -12.76 0.34
N ALA A 279 -10.90 -12.52 -0.27
CA ALA A 279 -11.81 -11.44 0.13
C ALA A 279 -12.38 -11.68 1.54
N TYR A 280 -12.80 -12.90 1.84
CA TYR A 280 -13.29 -13.28 3.17
C TYR A 280 -12.21 -13.10 4.25
N ALA A 281 -10.98 -13.54 3.97
CA ALA A 281 -9.85 -13.37 4.87
C ALA A 281 -9.39 -11.90 4.98
N LEU A 282 -9.54 -11.09 3.93
CA LEU A 282 -9.29 -9.63 4.01
C LEU A 282 -10.29 -8.96 4.95
N ALA A 283 -11.57 -9.33 4.89
CA ALA A 283 -12.56 -8.81 5.82
C ALA A 283 -12.21 -9.16 7.28
N GLU A 284 -11.71 -10.38 7.54
CA GLU A 284 -11.25 -10.76 8.88
C GLU A 284 -10.01 -9.96 9.32
N ALA A 285 -9.07 -9.72 8.41
CA ALA A 285 -7.90 -8.86 8.68
C ALA A 285 -8.33 -7.43 9.04
N ILE A 286 -9.32 -6.88 8.36
CA ILE A 286 -9.89 -5.56 8.66
C ILE A 286 -10.53 -5.55 10.05
N ARG A 287 -11.34 -6.56 10.39
CA ARG A 287 -11.94 -6.68 11.74
C ARG A 287 -10.87 -6.80 12.81
N TYR A 288 -9.79 -7.52 12.53
CA TYR A 288 -8.64 -7.63 13.44
C TYR A 288 -7.97 -6.27 13.68
N VAL A 289 -7.72 -5.48 12.63
CA VAL A 289 -7.17 -4.11 12.74
C VAL A 289 -8.13 -3.20 13.52
N GLN A 290 -9.42 -3.25 13.22
CA GLN A 290 -10.44 -2.47 13.95
C GLN A 290 -10.51 -2.84 15.44
N LYS A 291 -10.34 -4.12 15.77
CA LYS A 291 -10.30 -4.60 17.18
C LYS A 291 -9.07 -4.07 17.92
N ILE A 292 -7.91 -4.00 17.27
CA ILE A 292 -6.69 -3.39 17.83
C ILE A 292 -6.89 -1.88 17.97
N GLY A 293 -7.44 -1.22 16.94
CA GLY A 293 -7.68 0.21 16.86
C GLY A 293 -6.48 0.99 16.34
N PHE A 294 -6.75 1.95 15.47
CA PHE A 294 -5.68 2.79 14.88
C PHE A 294 -4.97 3.66 15.91
N ASP A 295 -5.66 4.15 16.94
CA ASP A 295 -5.01 4.93 18.01
C ASP A 295 -3.85 4.13 18.65
N PHE A 296 -4.09 2.83 18.93
CA PHE A 296 -3.05 1.95 19.47
C PHE A 296 -1.92 1.70 18.48
N ILE A 297 -2.26 1.46 17.19
CA ILE A 297 -1.28 1.20 16.13
C ILE A 297 -0.37 2.42 15.94
N GLU A 298 -0.96 3.62 15.79
CA GLU A 298 -0.23 4.87 15.58
C GLU A 298 0.64 5.23 16.79
N GLU A 299 0.12 5.12 18.01
CA GLU A 299 0.90 5.35 19.24
C GLU A 299 2.08 4.38 19.35
N ARG A 300 1.84 3.11 19.05
CA ARG A 300 2.88 2.07 19.07
C ARG A 300 3.96 2.33 18.06
N GLU A 301 3.59 2.59 16.82
CA GLU A 301 4.54 2.88 15.74
C GLU A 301 5.33 4.16 16.01
N ALA A 302 4.69 5.21 16.48
CA ALA A 302 5.37 6.45 16.84
C ALA A 302 6.42 6.23 17.94
N LYS A 303 6.07 5.45 18.98
CA LYS A 303 7.00 5.08 20.07
C LYS A 303 8.20 4.31 19.56
N LEU A 304 7.96 3.27 18.76
CA LEU A 304 9.04 2.43 18.22
C LEU A 304 9.90 3.17 17.20
N THR A 305 9.29 3.99 16.34
CA THR A 305 10.00 4.84 15.37
C THR A 305 10.91 5.83 16.08
N LYS A 306 10.43 6.45 17.16
CA LYS A 306 11.26 7.35 17.96
C LYS A 306 12.44 6.62 18.59
N LEU A 307 12.21 5.47 19.23
CA LEU A 307 13.28 4.66 19.83
C LEU A 307 14.32 4.24 18.79
N LEU A 308 13.87 3.80 17.61
CA LEU A 308 14.71 3.40 16.49
C LEU A 308 15.58 4.57 15.99
N MET A 309 14.95 5.71 15.69
CA MET A 309 15.67 6.86 15.13
C MET A 309 16.61 7.53 16.15
N ASP A 310 16.23 7.63 17.41
CA ASP A 310 17.10 8.15 18.45
C ASP A 310 18.33 7.25 18.62
N GLY A 311 18.16 5.93 18.68
CA GLY A 311 19.28 4.98 18.73
C GLY A 311 20.17 4.99 17.49
N MET A 312 19.59 5.13 16.30
CA MET A 312 20.36 5.24 15.05
C MET A 312 21.25 6.49 15.00
N LYS A 313 20.80 7.61 15.55
CA LYS A 313 21.58 8.86 15.61
C LYS A 313 22.81 8.77 16.49
N GLU A 314 22.80 7.87 17.48
CA GLU A 314 23.95 7.60 18.35
C GLU A 314 25.00 6.68 17.68
N ILE A 315 24.67 6.06 16.54
CA ILE A 315 25.60 5.19 15.80
C ILE A 315 26.33 6.03 14.75
N PRO A 316 27.65 6.24 14.89
CA PRO A 316 28.43 6.95 13.89
C PRO A 316 28.26 6.31 12.51
N ALA A 317 28.31 7.12 11.46
CA ALA A 317 28.18 6.67 10.07
C ALA A 317 26.79 6.14 9.64
N VAL A 318 25.77 6.16 10.50
CA VAL A 318 24.39 5.94 10.08
C VAL A 318 23.79 7.26 9.59
N HIS A 319 23.26 7.24 8.37
CA HIS A 319 22.60 8.39 7.74
C HIS A 319 21.16 8.04 7.42
N ILE A 320 20.21 8.59 8.20
CA ILE A 320 18.77 8.43 7.97
C ILE A 320 18.38 9.29 6.76
N LEU A 321 17.60 8.73 5.83
CA LEU A 321 17.05 9.46 4.69
C LEU A 321 15.74 10.15 5.08
N GLY A 322 15.51 11.33 4.49
CA GLY A 322 14.32 12.13 4.74
C GLY A 322 14.39 12.90 6.05
N SER A 323 13.24 13.16 6.66
CA SER A 323 13.15 13.95 7.89
C SER A 323 13.97 13.36 9.03
N GLN A 324 14.61 14.24 9.81
CA GLN A 324 15.33 13.83 11.02
C GLN A 324 14.41 13.80 12.26
N LYS A 325 13.12 14.07 12.10
CA LYS A 325 12.11 14.04 13.15
C LYS A 325 11.33 12.74 13.09
N ALA A 326 11.24 12.03 14.22
CA ALA A 326 10.55 10.75 14.28
C ALA A 326 9.04 10.88 14.01
N GLU A 327 8.44 12.00 14.38
CA GLU A 327 7.02 12.29 14.15
C GLU A 327 6.64 12.44 12.66
N ASP A 328 7.61 12.65 11.77
CA ASP A 328 7.38 12.70 10.33
C ASP A 328 7.38 11.29 9.67
N HIS A 329 7.70 10.24 10.44
CA HIS A 329 7.77 8.86 9.95
C HIS A 329 6.62 8.00 10.49
N HIS A 330 6.04 7.18 9.61
CA HIS A 330 4.96 6.23 9.94
C HIS A 330 5.49 4.79 9.87
N GLY A 331 6.20 4.36 10.91
CA GLY A 331 6.71 3.00 11.02
C GLY A 331 7.78 2.58 10.00
N ILE A 332 8.28 3.50 9.17
CA ILE A 332 9.26 3.21 8.11
C ILE A 332 10.45 4.14 8.24
N VAL A 333 11.65 3.58 8.37
CA VAL A 333 12.91 4.32 8.46
C VAL A 333 13.92 3.73 7.47
N THR A 334 14.39 4.55 6.54
CA THR A 334 15.39 4.16 5.54
C THR A 334 16.71 4.86 5.81
N PHE A 335 17.80 4.13 5.71
CA PHE A 335 19.13 4.64 6.07
C PHE A 335 20.23 4.08 5.17
N LYS A 336 21.41 4.70 5.27
CA LYS A 336 22.69 4.19 4.78
C LYS A 336 23.65 4.03 5.95
N LEU A 337 24.53 3.05 5.87
CA LEU A 337 25.69 2.91 6.73
C LEU A 337 26.93 3.24 5.90
N GLU A 338 27.67 4.27 6.26
CA GLU A 338 28.82 4.76 5.50
C GLU A 338 29.88 3.68 5.30
N GLY A 339 30.32 3.50 4.06
CA GLY A 339 31.32 2.52 3.68
C GLY A 339 30.78 1.08 3.54
N VAL A 340 29.54 0.78 3.94
CA VAL A 340 28.98 -0.58 3.86
C VAL A 340 27.84 -0.63 2.85
N HIS A 341 27.88 -1.59 1.93
CA HIS A 341 26.81 -1.76 0.97
C HIS A 341 25.53 -2.25 1.67
N PRO A 342 24.32 -1.74 1.32
CA PRO A 342 23.06 -2.13 1.99
C PRO A 342 22.78 -3.64 2.00
N HIS A 343 23.20 -4.39 0.98
CA HIS A 343 23.05 -5.85 0.98
C HIS A 343 23.94 -6.51 2.05
N ASP A 344 25.14 -5.98 2.28
CA ASP A 344 26.02 -6.49 3.33
C ASP A 344 25.45 -6.18 4.70
N VAL A 345 24.90 -4.96 4.89
CA VAL A 345 24.15 -4.60 6.10
C VAL A 345 23.04 -5.61 6.37
N ALA A 346 22.21 -5.89 5.35
CA ALA A 346 21.11 -6.85 5.48
C ALA A 346 21.61 -8.27 5.77
N SER A 347 22.70 -8.71 5.15
CA SER A 347 23.28 -10.04 5.36
C SER A 347 23.85 -10.23 6.77
N VAL A 348 24.50 -9.20 7.32
CA VAL A 348 25.02 -9.26 8.71
C VAL A 348 23.86 -9.27 9.71
N LEU A 349 22.83 -8.44 9.49
CA LEU A 349 21.63 -8.44 10.32
C LEU A 349 20.86 -9.79 10.27
N ASP A 350 20.79 -10.42 9.09
CA ASP A 350 20.15 -11.73 8.94
C ASP A 350 20.89 -12.83 9.71
N ALA A 351 22.22 -12.76 9.81
CA ALA A 351 23.00 -13.67 10.66
C ALA A 351 22.63 -13.55 12.16
N ASP A 352 22.15 -12.39 12.58
CA ASP A 352 21.59 -12.14 13.93
C ASP A 352 20.07 -12.37 13.97
N HIS A 353 19.48 -12.98 12.93
CA HIS A 353 18.05 -13.23 12.78
C HIS A 353 17.18 -11.96 12.68
N ILE A 354 17.73 -10.87 12.16
CA ILE A 354 17.03 -9.60 11.97
C ILE A 354 16.75 -9.38 10.49
N ALA A 355 15.47 -9.43 10.12
CA ALA A 355 15.02 -9.30 8.74
C ALA A 355 14.74 -7.83 8.39
N VAL A 356 15.54 -7.26 7.51
CA VAL A 356 15.36 -5.92 6.93
C VAL A 356 15.39 -5.99 5.41
N ARG A 357 15.03 -4.91 4.74
CA ARG A 357 15.11 -4.84 3.27
C ARG A 357 16.26 -3.97 2.81
N ALA A 358 17.03 -4.46 1.82
CA ALA A 358 18.04 -3.69 1.11
C ALA A 358 17.65 -3.48 -0.36
N GLY A 359 18.03 -2.36 -0.95
CA GLY A 359 17.87 -2.07 -2.38
C GLY A 359 17.20 -0.73 -2.70
N HIS A 360 16.46 -0.69 -3.80
CA HIS A 360 15.78 0.51 -4.31
C HIS A 360 14.35 0.67 -3.78
N HIS A 361 13.82 -0.32 -3.07
CA HIS A 361 12.45 -0.37 -2.53
C HIS A 361 11.36 -0.07 -3.58
N CYS A 362 11.61 -0.41 -4.84
CA CYS A 362 10.73 -0.10 -5.99
C CYS A 362 10.40 1.39 -6.15
N ALA A 363 11.36 2.28 -5.81
CA ALA A 363 11.24 3.74 -5.92
C ALA A 363 12.54 4.36 -6.44
N GLN A 364 13.07 3.82 -7.56
CA GLN A 364 14.34 4.28 -8.13
C GLN A 364 14.40 5.77 -8.46
N PRO A 365 13.34 6.42 -9.01
CA PRO A 365 13.38 7.86 -9.26
C PRO A 365 13.57 8.69 -7.98
N LEU A 366 12.92 8.31 -6.86
CA LEU A 366 13.13 8.96 -5.58
C LEU A 366 14.59 8.82 -5.10
N LEU A 367 15.18 7.63 -5.19
CA LEU A 367 16.58 7.43 -4.79
C LEU A 367 17.55 8.20 -5.65
N GLN A 368 17.29 8.31 -6.96
CA GLN A 368 18.06 9.16 -7.87
C GLN A 368 17.97 10.64 -7.50
N HIS A 369 16.75 11.12 -7.18
CA HIS A 369 16.51 12.49 -6.70
C HIS A 369 17.30 12.78 -5.42
N LEU A 370 17.30 11.85 -4.46
CA LEU A 370 18.06 11.92 -3.21
C LEU A 370 19.56 11.61 -3.38
N LYS A 371 20.04 11.34 -4.60
CA LYS A 371 21.45 11.03 -4.94
C LYS A 371 21.99 9.83 -4.19
N VAL A 372 21.17 8.79 -4.00
CA VAL A 372 21.55 7.52 -3.40
C VAL A 372 21.27 6.37 -4.35
N LEU A 373 22.16 5.37 -4.38
CA LEU A 373 22.00 4.22 -5.28
C LEU A 373 21.16 3.12 -4.65
N SER A 374 21.34 2.87 -3.38
CA SER A 374 20.70 1.78 -2.65
C SER A 374 20.70 2.09 -1.16
N THR A 375 19.75 1.54 -0.43
CA THR A 375 19.54 1.81 1.00
C THR A 375 19.10 0.57 1.75
N THR A 376 19.16 0.62 3.09
CA THR A 376 18.56 -0.36 3.98
C THR A 376 17.32 0.26 4.60
N ARG A 377 16.21 -0.49 4.67
CA ARG A 377 14.95 -0.03 5.24
C ARG A 377 14.52 -0.93 6.38
N VAL A 378 14.18 -0.32 7.50
CA VAL A 378 13.44 -0.91 8.62
C VAL A 378 11.99 -0.51 8.49
N SER A 379 11.06 -1.44 8.64
CA SER A 379 9.63 -1.15 8.70
C SER A 379 8.93 -1.99 9.75
N LEU A 380 8.16 -1.31 10.57
CA LEU A 380 7.56 -1.81 11.78
C LEU A 380 6.15 -2.36 11.53
N GLY A 381 5.71 -3.28 12.40
CA GLY A 381 4.34 -3.75 12.47
C GLY A 381 3.88 -3.74 13.93
N VAL A 382 2.57 -3.89 14.14
CA VAL A 382 1.95 -3.88 15.47
C VAL A 382 2.54 -4.89 16.46
N TYR A 383 3.18 -5.93 15.94
CA TYR A 383 3.79 -7.04 16.68
C TYR A 383 5.25 -6.78 17.12
N ASN A 384 5.89 -5.70 16.68
CA ASN A 384 7.28 -5.42 17.05
C ASN A 384 7.38 -4.90 18.49
N THR A 385 8.50 -5.20 19.15
CA THR A 385 8.77 -4.82 20.54
C THR A 385 9.96 -3.89 20.67
N GLU A 386 10.09 -3.21 21.81
CA GLU A 386 11.22 -2.35 22.12
C GLU A 386 12.53 -3.15 22.21
N GLU A 387 12.46 -4.39 22.71
CA GLU A 387 13.61 -5.29 22.80
C GLU A 387 14.12 -5.67 21.41
N GLU A 388 13.23 -5.85 20.42
CA GLU A 388 13.60 -6.10 19.04
C GLU A 388 14.35 -4.89 18.43
N ILE A 389 13.90 -3.67 18.73
CA ILE A 389 14.58 -2.45 18.28
C ILE A 389 15.96 -2.32 18.94
N GLN A 390 16.09 -2.62 20.23
CA GLN A 390 17.41 -2.60 20.91
C GLN A 390 18.35 -3.66 20.34
N ALA A 391 17.87 -4.86 20.05
CA ALA A 391 18.65 -5.91 19.41
C ALA A 391 19.15 -5.47 18.00
N PHE A 392 18.26 -4.87 17.21
CA PHE A 392 18.61 -4.30 15.90
C PHE A 392 19.71 -3.22 16.03
N LEU A 393 19.55 -2.25 16.95
CA LEU A 393 20.51 -1.17 17.15
C LEU A 393 21.89 -1.71 17.61
N THR A 394 21.88 -2.72 18.48
CA THR A 394 23.12 -3.38 18.95
C THR A 394 23.84 -4.07 17.81
N SER A 395 23.14 -4.82 16.95
CA SER A 395 23.71 -5.48 15.78
C SER A 395 24.23 -4.44 14.77
N LEU A 396 23.41 -3.41 14.45
CA LEU A 396 23.76 -2.35 13.51
C LEU A 396 25.06 -1.62 13.91
N ALA A 397 25.23 -1.29 15.20
CA ALA A 397 26.43 -0.62 15.72
C ALA A 397 27.70 -1.45 15.52
N GLY A 398 27.58 -2.79 15.48
CA GLY A 398 28.71 -3.71 15.30
C GLY A 398 29.16 -3.93 13.84
N ILE A 399 28.32 -3.58 12.86
CA ILE A 399 28.52 -4.00 11.44
C ILE A 399 29.85 -3.48 10.87
N ARG A 400 30.14 -2.18 11.02
CA ARG A 400 31.38 -1.60 10.47
C ARG A 400 32.64 -2.31 10.98
N ARG A 401 32.69 -2.58 12.28
CA ARG A 401 33.79 -3.30 12.91
C ARG A 401 33.90 -4.74 12.38
N GLN A 402 32.79 -5.45 12.25
CA GLN A 402 32.74 -6.81 11.70
C GLN A 402 33.26 -6.84 10.24
N MET A 403 32.96 -5.81 9.47
CA MET A 403 33.38 -5.66 8.07
C MET A 403 34.82 -5.09 7.92
N GLY A 404 35.51 -4.77 9.01
CA GLY A 404 36.88 -4.24 8.97
C GLY A 404 37.01 -2.76 8.62
N TYR A 405 35.96 -1.97 8.72
CA TYR A 405 35.97 -0.53 8.42
C TYR A 405 36.32 0.36 9.65
N GLY A 406 36.70 -0.23 10.79
CA GLY A 406 36.96 0.49 12.03
C GLY A 406 35.70 0.85 12.81
N GLU A 407 35.88 1.66 13.88
CA GLU A 407 34.72 2.14 14.68
C GLU A 407 33.82 3.10 13.91
#